data_aa82dcee699ee4e860cb8ecfee72c0a3
#
_entry.id   aa82dcee699ee4e860cb8ecfee72c0a3
#
_cell.length_a   1.000
_cell.length_b   1.000
_cell.length_c   1.000
_cell.angle_alpha   90.00
_cell.angle_beta   90.00
_cell.angle_gamma   90.00
#
_symmetry.space_group_name_H-M   'P 1'
#
loop_
_entity.id
_entity.type
_entity.pdbx_description
1 polymer ?
#
loop_
_entity_poly.entity_id
_entity_poly.type
_entity_poly.pdbx_seq_one_letter_code
_entity_poly.pdbx_strand_id
1 'polypeptide(L)'
;MRKFRLIPALLLMALFASIAAAASPESMPGPLIHDERPGTGVSQMRWLSDYFKPIAGTPVDTKVYFMDSGKPGPTALVLGGTHGNEISGIMAATLIIERGTVTKGRLIVLPHANNAASANKDTRTPIEWIRLETPSGTRSFRYGARDTRADFQEPDPEKYSHYPTGQELPGNEARNLNRNYPGKADGTTTQKLAYAIMELIKAEDVTIGMDFHEADPGGRLEWMLVTNPKNIQIGAMAMVYMEMNTGFTLKTLEPSSDVRGLTHREWGDYFKDLNPYLIETGNPGMGSNSMTADVVNDASRPLGLRVAVALNTLLAVFEAERDLRGDAPALTGLPSFSQLSREGVGKFLR
;
A
#
# COMPACT_ATOMS: atom_id res chain seq x y z
N MET A 1 -40.34 33.81 68.67
CA MET A 1 -39.03 33.52 68.11
C MET A 1 -39.11 32.17 67.40
N ARG A 2 -39.28 32.18 66.06
CA ARG A 2 -39.34 30.94 65.25
C ARG A 2 -37.94 30.69 64.65
N LYS A 3 -37.35 29.53 64.95
CA LYS A 3 -36.06 29.09 64.39
C LYS A 3 -36.30 28.48 63.01
N PHE A 4 -35.77 29.12 61.98
CA PHE A 4 -35.65 28.52 60.61
C PHE A 4 -34.49 27.53 60.60
N ARG A 5 -34.76 26.27 60.22
CA ARG A 5 -33.75 25.24 59.90
C ARG A 5 -33.48 25.32 58.41
N LEU A 6 -32.27 25.62 58.05
CA LEU A 6 -31.74 25.47 56.69
C LEU A 6 -31.39 23.99 56.44
N ILE A 7 -31.92 23.41 55.37
CA ILE A 7 -31.55 22.09 54.83
C ILE A 7 -30.56 22.35 53.72
N PRO A 8 -29.35 21.75 53.72
CA PRO A 8 -28.46 21.87 52.60
C PRO A 8 -28.91 20.92 51.45
N ALA A 9 -29.17 21.48 50.28
CA ALA A 9 -29.39 20.71 49.05
C ALA A 9 -28.05 20.12 48.57
N LEU A 10 -27.93 18.81 48.63
CA LEU A 10 -26.83 18.07 48.00
C LEU A 10 -27.09 18.02 46.49
N LEU A 11 -26.27 18.75 45.73
CA LEU A 11 -26.27 18.69 44.27
C LEU A 11 -25.47 17.45 43.83
N LEU A 12 -26.18 16.40 43.42
CA LEU A 12 -25.58 15.19 42.85
C LEU A 12 -25.25 15.47 41.38
N MET A 13 -23.99 15.79 41.05
CA MET A 13 -23.50 15.85 39.69
C MET A 13 -23.31 14.39 39.19
N ALA A 14 -24.24 13.90 38.37
CA ALA A 14 -24.06 12.68 37.63
C ALA A 14 -23.14 12.95 36.44
N LEU A 15 -21.91 12.49 36.55
CA LEU A 15 -20.97 12.43 35.42
C LEU A 15 -21.46 11.33 34.46
N PHE A 16 -22.10 11.71 33.35
CA PHE A 16 -22.30 10.81 32.23
C PHE A 16 -20.98 10.67 31.46
N ALA A 17 -20.17 9.70 31.80
CA ALA A 17 -19.14 9.21 30.92
C ALA A 17 -19.84 8.47 29.78
N SER A 18 -19.97 9.09 28.61
CA SER A 18 -20.35 8.40 27.38
C SER A 18 -19.20 7.46 26.98
N ILE A 19 -19.30 6.19 27.36
CA ILE A 19 -18.50 5.13 26.80
C ILE A 19 -18.98 5.00 25.35
N ALA A 20 -18.23 5.54 24.39
CA ALA A 20 -18.41 5.20 22.99
C ALA A 20 -18.10 3.70 22.88
N ALA A 21 -19.12 2.88 22.73
CA ALA A 21 -18.95 1.46 22.49
C ALA A 21 -18.21 1.31 21.15
N ALA A 22 -17.01 0.75 21.18
CA ALA A 22 -16.35 0.28 19.97
C ALA A 22 -17.32 -0.69 19.26
N ALA A 23 -17.57 -0.48 17.98
CA ALA A 23 -18.41 -1.37 17.20
C ALA A 23 -17.84 -2.79 17.33
N SER A 24 -18.70 -3.74 17.70
CA SER A 24 -18.27 -5.14 17.76
C SER A 24 -17.84 -5.60 16.35
N PRO A 25 -16.89 -6.53 16.21
CA PRO A 25 -16.46 -7.06 14.92
C PRO A 25 -17.63 -7.53 14.02
N GLU A 26 -18.73 -7.97 14.62
CA GLU A 26 -19.96 -8.41 13.93
C GLU A 26 -20.74 -7.26 13.27
N SER A 27 -20.48 -5.99 13.60
CA SER A 27 -21.16 -4.80 13.04
C SER A 27 -20.36 -4.12 11.92
N MET A 28 -19.11 -4.54 11.65
CA MET A 28 -18.31 -3.96 10.55
C MET A 28 -18.74 -4.55 9.20
N PRO A 29 -18.80 -3.72 8.13
CA PRO A 29 -18.97 -4.26 6.78
C PRO A 29 -17.81 -5.18 6.43
N GLY A 30 -18.06 -6.15 5.53
CA GLY A 30 -17.01 -7.01 4.98
C GLY A 30 -16.00 -6.23 4.12
N PRO A 31 -15.00 -6.93 3.58
CA PRO A 31 -14.00 -6.31 2.71
C PRO A 31 -14.63 -5.78 1.43
N LEU A 32 -14.15 -4.64 0.93
CA LEU A 32 -14.52 -4.13 -0.39
C LEU A 32 -14.01 -5.08 -1.46
N ILE A 33 -14.88 -5.43 -2.41
CA ILE A 33 -14.52 -6.27 -3.54
C ILE A 33 -14.22 -5.37 -4.75
N HIS A 34 -13.03 -5.51 -5.29
CA HIS A 34 -12.55 -4.74 -6.42
C HIS A 34 -12.74 -5.49 -7.75
N ASP A 35 -12.79 -4.75 -8.86
CA ASP A 35 -12.78 -5.33 -10.21
C ASP A 35 -11.35 -5.79 -10.57
N GLU A 36 -10.99 -6.95 -10.06
CA GLU A 36 -9.72 -7.64 -10.32
C GLU A 36 -10.00 -8.84 -11.22
N ARG A 37 -9.28 -8.94 -12.34
CA ARG A 37 -9.49 -9.97 -13.38
C ARG A 37 -8.20 -10.77 -13.62
N PRO A 38 -7.83 -11.65 -12.67
CA PRO A 38 -6.56 -12.36 -12.75
C PRO A 38 -6.44 -13.15 -14.05
N GLY A 39 -5.23 -13.09 -14.64
CA GLY A 39 -4.87 -13.82 -15.83
C GLY A 39 -4.39 -15.25 -15.51
N THR A 40 -3.97 -15.96 -16.56
CA THR A 40 -3.47 -17.34 -16.45
C THR A 40 -2.13 -17.46 -15.73
N GLY A 41 -1.41 -16.33 -15.51
CA GLY A 41 -0.19 -16.31 -14.71
C GLY A 41 -0.43 -16.41 -13.20
N VAL A 42 -1.66 -16.18 -12.73
CA VAL A 42 -2.04 -16.36 -11.33
C VAL A 42 -2.33 -17.85 -11.09
N SER A 43 -1.57 -18.47 -10.21
CA SER A 43 -1.71 -19.89 -9.84
C SER A 43 -2.70 -20.12 -8.70
N GLN A 44 -2.85 -19.13 -7.80
CA GLN A 44 -3.73 -19.23 -6.62
C GLN A 44 -4.15 -17.83 -6.15
N MET A 45 -5.32 -17.75 -5.51
CA MET A 45 -5.77 -16.60 -4.72
C MET A 45 -6.14 -17.09 -3.32
N ARG A 46 -5.70 -16.34 -2.31
CA ARG A 46 -6.06 -16.52 -0.90
C ARG A 46 -6.54 -15.19 -0.32
N TRP A 47 -7.09 -15.23 0.89
CA TRP A 47 -7.31 -14.04 1.70
C TRP A 47 -6.12 -13.83 2.64
N LEU A 48 -5.80 -12.58 2.94
CA LEU A 48 -4.73 -12.25 3.89
C LEU A 48 -5.02 -12.83 5.29
N SER A 49 -6.29 -12.96 5.63
CA SER A 49 -6.76 -13.63 6.85
C SER A 49 -6.40 -15.12 6.96
N ASP A 50 -5.91 -15.77 5.89
CA ASP A 50 -5.35 -17.11 5.98
C ASP A 50 -4.04 -17.12 6.77
N TYR A 51 -3.35 -15.98 6.85
CA TYR A 51 -2.12 -15.80 7.63
C TYR A 51 -2.37 -15.22 9.04
N PHE A 52 -3.48 -14.51 9.21
CA PHE A 52 -3.87 -13.97 10.51
C PHE A 52 -5.40 -13.92 10.65
N LYS A 53 -5.98 -14.97 11.18
CA LYS A 53 -7.43 -15.18 11.26
C LYS A 53 -8.25 -14.04 11.86
N PRO A 54 -7.76 -13.25 12.85
CA PRO A 54 -8.52 -12.15 13.43
C PRO A 54 -8.98 -11.05 12.48
N ILE A 55 -8.42 -10.94 11.27
CA ILE A 55 -8.90 -9.98 10.26
C ILE A 55 -9.92 -10.56 9.28
N ALA A 56 -10.27 -11.84 9.40
CA ALA A 56 -11.17 -12.52 8.46
C ALA A 56 -12.53 -11.84 8.38
N GLY A 57 -12.95 -11.50 7.14
CA GLY A 57 -14.24 -10.87 6.88
C GLY A 57 -14.36 -9.42 7.36
N THR A 58 -13.30 -8.81 7.88
CA THR A 58 -13.26 -7.40 8.25
C THR A 58 -12.93 -6.50 7.03
N PRO A 59 -13.16 -5.19 7.11
CA PRO A 59 -12.84 -4.27 6.01
C PRO A 59 -11.37 -4.24 5.58
N VAL A 60 -10.42 -4.68 6.43
CA VAL A 60 -9.00 -4.72 6.10
C VAL A 60 -8.56 -6.04 5.47
N ASP A 61 -9.40 -7.07 5.50
CA ASP A 61 -9.08 -8.32 4.80
C ASP A 61 -8.98 -8.07 3.29
N THR A 62 -7.97 -8.64 2.66
CA THR A 62 -7.69 -8.38 1.24
C THR A 62 -7.24 -9.64 0.52
N LYS A 63 -7.39 -9.65 -0.80
CA LYS A 63 -6.94 -10.76 -1.64
C LYS A 63 -5.43 -10.75 -1.83
N VAL A 64 -4.86 -11.93 -1.78
CA VAL A 64 -3.44 -12.21 -2.02
C VAL A 64 -3.35 -13.12 -3.24
N TYR A 65 -2.68 -12.66 -4.28
CA TYR A 65 -2.51 -13.40 -5.53
C TYR A 65 -1.12 -14.02 -5.61
N PHE A 66 -1.07 -15.29 -5.93
CA PHE A 66 0.17 -16.06 -6.09
C PHE A 66 0.42 -16.36 -7.56
N MET A 67 1.63 -16.09 -7.98
CA MET A 67 2.12 -16.39 -9.33
C MET A 67 3.38 -17.25 -9.16
N ASP A 68 3.25 -18.55 -9.40
CA ASP A 68 4.31 -19.52 -9.21
C ASP A 68 4.76 -20.08 -10.56
N SER A 69 6.05 -20.02 -10.83
CA SER A 69 6.63 -20.55 -12.06
C SER A 69 6.79 -22.07 -12.07
N GLY A 70 6.64 -22.72 -10.90
CA GLY A 70 7.01 -24.12 -10.70
C GLY A 70 8.52 -24.39 -10.75
N LYS A 71 9.36 -23.35 -10.87
CA LYS A 71 10.83 -23.44 -10.88
C LYS A 71 11.41 -22.82 -9.61
N PRO A 72 12.45 -23.42 -9.03
CA PRO A 72 13.13 -22.85 -7.88
C PRO A 72 13.60 -21.42 -8.12
N GLY A 73 13.54 -20.59 -7.08
CA GLY A 73 13.98 -19.20 -7.10
C GLY A 73 13.38 -18.40 -5.93
N PRO A 74 13.79 -17.14 -5.76
CA PRO A 74 13.30 -16.26 -4.71
C PRO A 74 11.80 -16.00 -4.78
N THR A 75 11.21 -15.65 -3.63
CA THR A 75 9.84 -15.14 -3.55
C THR A 75 9.87 -13.63 -3.39
N ALA A 76 9.16 -12.91 -4.27
CA ALA A 76 8.94 -11.47 -4.12
C ALA A 76 7.50 -11.16 -3.71
N LEU A 77 7.32 -10.10 -2.89
CA LEU A 77 6.04 -9.52 -2.51
C LEU A 77 5.89 -8.14 -3.12
N VAL A 78 4.77 -7.87 -3.77
CA VAL A 78 4.43 -6.56 -4.33
C VAL A 78 3.14 -6.06 -3.71
N LEU A 79 3.18 -4.86 -3.14
CA LEU A 79 2.01 -4.16 -2.65
C LEU A 79 1.63 -3.02 -3.58
N GLY A 80 0.35 -2.93 -3.91
CA GLY A 80 -0.34 -1.73 -4.36
C GLY A 80 -1.36 -1.32 -3.31
N GLY A 81 -1.74 -0.04 -3.28
CA GLY A 81 -2.81 0.42 -2.40
C GLY A 81 -2.54 0.32 -0.90
N THR A 82 -1.30 0.44 -0.47
CA THR A 82 -0.95 0.76 0.93
C THR A 82 -1.67 2.03 1.35
N HIS A 83 -1.73 3.01 0.45
CA HIS A 83 -2.68 4.12 0.50
C HIS A 83 -3.68 4.00 -0.65
N GLY A 84 -4.98 4.10 -0.34
CA GLY A 84 -6.05 3.85 -1.31
C GLY A 84 -6.21 4.91 -2.41
N ASN A 85 -5.62 6.10 -2.25
CA ASN A 85 -5.59 7.18 -3.23
C ASN A 85 -4.34 7.15 -4.13
N GLU A 86 -3.43 6.22 -3.93
CA GLU A 86 -2.21 6.06 -4.73
C GLU A 86 -2.47 5.07 -5.88
N ILE A 87 -3.22 5.56 -6.87
CA ILE A 87 -3.86 4.72 -7.88
C ILE A 87 -2.86 4.07 -8.85
N SER A 88 -1.69 4.66 -9.10
CA SER A 88 -0.71 4.05 -10.00
C SER A 88 -0.17 2.73 -9.45
N GLY A 89 0.04 2.64 -8.14
CA GLY A 89 0.44 1.42 -7.46
C GLY A 89 -0.62 0.32 -7.55
N ILE A 90 -1.89 0.68 -7.36
CA ILE A 90 -3.03 -0.22 -7.54
C ILE A 90 -3.08 -0.74 -8.97
N MET A 91 -2.94 0.14 -9.96
CA MET A 91 -2.97 -0.25 -11.39
C MET A 91 -1.76 -1.07 -11.82
N ALA A 92 -0.57 -0.77 -11.29
CA ALA A 92 0.63 -1.56 -11.54
C ALA A 92 0.46 -3.00 -11.01
N ALA A 93 0.02 -3.15 -9.77
CA ALA A 93 -0.27 -4.45 -9.17
C ALA A 93 -1.41 -5.19 -9.91
N THR A 94 -2.45 -4.48 -10.33
CA THR A 94 -3.55 -5.05 -11.14
C THR A 94 -3.02 -5.55 -12.49
N LEU A 95 -2.17 -4.80 -13.20
CA LEU A 95 -1.57 -5.28 -14.46
C LEU A 95 -0.69 -6.50 -14.26
N ILE A 96 0.04 -6.59 -13.14
CA ILE A 96 0.84 -7.79 -12.85
C ILE A 96 -0.08 -9.01 -12.76
N ILE A 97 -1.15 -8.97 -12.00
CA ILE A 97 -2.05 -10.14 -11.85
C ILE A 97 -2.85 -10.45 -13.12
N GLU A 98 -3.14 -9.45 -13.97
CA GLU A 98 -3.93 -9.63 -15.18
C GLU A 98 -3.10 -10.08 -16.39
N ARG A 99 -1.84 -9.67 -16.49
CA ARG A 99 -0.99 -9.86 -17.69
C ARG A 99 0.32 -10.57 -17.42
N GLY A 100 0.83 -10.45 -16.19
CA GLY A 100 2.14 -11.00 -15.83
C GLY A 100 2.19 -12.52 -15.89
N THR A 101 3.39 -13.02 -16.16
CA THR A 101 3.75 -14.44 -16.07
C THR A 101 5.09 -14.55 -15.40
N VAL A 102 5.16 -15.28 -14.30
CA VAL A 102 6.41 -15.58 -13.60
C VAL A 102 7.04 -16.81 -14.24
N THR A 103 8.28 -16.70 -14.72
CA THR A 103 9.01 -17.76 -15.43
C THR A 103 10.11 -18.39 -14.59
N LYS A 104 10.44 -17.78 -13.42
CA LYS A 104 11.37 -18.30 -12.40
C LYS A 104 10.99 -17.74 -11.04
N GLY A 105 11.09 -18.53 -9.98
CA GLY A 105 10.73 -18.14 -8.61
C GLY A 105 9.22 -17.91 -8.45
N ARG A 106 8.85 -17.08 -7.50
CA ARG A 106 7.45 -16.78 -7.15
C ARG A 106 7.23 -15.27 -6.98
N LEU A 107 6.02 -14.83 -7.30
CA LEU A 107 5.56 -13.47 -7.03
C LEU A 107 4.23 -13.51 -6.26
N ILE A 108 4.13 -12.75 -5.19
CA ILE A 108 2.93 -12.54 -4.39
C ILE A 108 2.50 -11.10 -4.59
N VAL A 109 1.24 -10.86 -4.91
CA VAL A 109 0.73 -9.51 -5.24
C VAL A 109 -0.53 -9.20 -4.44
N LEU A 110 -0.54 -8.05 -3.78
CA LEU A 110 -1.70 -7.46 -3.12
C LEU A 110 -2.04 -6.14 -3.82
N PRO A 111 -3.01 -6.09 -4.75
CA PRO A 111 -3.37 -4.84 -5.43
C PRO A 111 -3.96 -3.78 -4.50
N HIS A 112 -4.57 -4.21 -3.40
CA HIS A 112 -5.20 -3.37 -2.38
C HIS A 112 -4.71 -3.77 -0.98
N ALA A 113 -3.45 -3.48 -0.67
CA ALA A 113 -2.83 -3.88 0.60
C ALA A 113 -3.60 -3.33 1.83
N ASN A 114 -4.10 -2.09 1.76
CA ASN A 114 -5.03 -1.52 2.74
C ASN A 114 -6.43 -1.37 2.10
N ASN A 115 -7.19 -2.46 2.11
CA ASN A 115 -8.53 -2.48 1.54
C ASN A 115 -9.48 -1.47 2.21
N ALA A 116 -9.33 -1.23 3.51
CA ALA A 116 -10.12 -0.25 4.24
C ALA A 116 -9.76 1.21 3.88
N ALA A 117 -8.54 1.49 3.43
CA ALA A 117 -8.15 2.78 2.87
C ALA A 117 -8.73 2.98 1.46
N SER A 118 -8.81 1.91 0.66
CA SER A 118 -9.50 1.93 -0.63
C SER A 118 -11.01 2.20 -0.48
N ALA A 119 -11.62 1.75 0.62
CA ALA A 119 -13.03 2.02 0.95
C ALA A 119 -13.26 3.43 1.52
N ASN A 120 -12.22 4.15 1.91
CA ASN A 120 -12.30 5.50 2.46
C ASN A 120 -12.48 6.54 1.34
N LYS A 121 -12.78 7.78 1.72
CA LYS A 121 -12.87 8.93 0.82
C LYS A 121 -11.78 9.94 1.15
N ASP A 122 -10.98 10.32 0.16
CA ASP A 122 -10.04 11.42 0.31
C ASP A 122 -10.79 12.75 0.27
N THR A 123 -10.80 13.47 1.38
CA THR A 123 -11.50 14.77 1.48
C THR A 123 -10.76 15.91 0.79
N ARG A 124 -9.53 15.68 0.34
CA ARG A 124 -8.69 16.66 -0.37
C ARG A 124 -9.01 16.75 -1.87
N THR A 125 -9.81 15.80 -2.38
CA THR A 125 -10.18 15.74 -3.80
C THR A 125 -11.64 15.31 -3.96
N PRO A 126 -12.35 15.76 -5.02
CA PRO A 126 -13.69 15.27 -5.35
C PRO A 126 -13.68 13.86 -5.99
N ILE A 127 -12.51 13.32 -6.31
CA ILE A 127 -12.38 12.05 -7.03
C ILE A 127 -12.75 10.90 -6.08
N GLU A 128 -13.71 10.09 -6.51
CA GLU A 128 -14.09 8.85 -5.82
C GLU A 128 -13.87 7.61 -6.68
N TRP A 129 -13.88 7.78 -7.99
CA TRP A 129 -13.74 6.70 -8.97
C TRP A 129 -12.91 7.15 -10.15
N ILE A 130 -12.05 6.27 -10.60
CA ILE A 130 -11.33 6.39 -11.87
C ILE A 130 -12.00 5.47 -12.86
N ARG A 131 -12.32 5.99 -14.06
CA ARG A 131 -12.88 5.21 -15.15
C ARG A 131 -11.87 5.12 -16.28
N LEU A 132 -11.63 3.89 -16.73
CA LEU A 132 -10.69 3.59 -17.80
C LEU A 132 -11.41 2.81 -18.89
N GLU A 133 -11.26 3.28 -20.13
CA GLU A 133 -11.69 2.51 -21.29
C GLU A 133 -10.72 1.35 -21.52
N THR A 134 -11.26 0.13 -21.57
CA THR A 134 -10.49 -1.11 -21.77
C THR A 134 -11.02 -1.87 -22.98
N PRO A 135 -10.30 -2.87 -23.49
CA PRO A 135 -10.81 -3.72 -24.57
C PRO A 135 -12.13 -4.44 -24.24
N SER A 136 -12.43 -4.63 -22.96
CA SER A 136 -13.68 -5.27 -22.48
C SER A 136 -14.77 -4.29 -22.06
N GLY A 137 -14.59 -2.98 -22.33
CA GLY A 137 -15.51 -1.89 -21.94
C GLY A 137 -14.94 -1.04 -20.80
N THR A 138 -15.74 -0.06 -20.34
CA THR A 138 -15.33 0.84 -19.26
C THR A 138 -15.23 0.10 -17.94
N ARG A 139 -14.08 0.21 -17.26
CA ARG A 139 -13.86 -0.29 -15.90
C ARG A 139 -13.73 0.87 -14.92
N SER A 140 -14.24 0.66 -13.71
CA SER A 140 -14.21 1.67 -12.64
C SER A 140 -13.38 1.15 -11.47
N PHE A 141 -12.44 1.99 -11.02
CA PHE A 141 -11.56 1.69 -9.89
C PHE A 141 -11.78 2.72 -8.80
N ARG A 142 -11.88 2.26 -7.56
CA ARG A 142 -12.05 3.15 -6.42
C ARG A 142 -10.81 3.99 -6.21
N TYR A 143 -10.99 5.30 -6.05
CA TYR A 143 -9.98 6.22 -5.55
C TYR A 143 -10.26 6.44 -4.07
N GLY A 144 -9.46 5.80 -3.22
CA GLY A 144 -9.65 5.81 -1.78
C GLY A 144 -9.01 7.02 -1.09
N ALA A 145 -8.49 6.78 0.12
CA ALA A 145 -7.72 7.77 0.88
C ALA A 145 -6.40 7.18 1.36
N ARG A 146 -5.57 8.01 1.99
CA ARG A 146 -4.30 7.59 2.58
C ARG A 146 -4.51 6.58 3.72
N ASP A 147 -5.50 6.82 4.56
CA ASP A 147 -5.66 6.15 5.84
C ASP A 147 -6.82 5.15 5.82
N THR A 148 -6.71 4.10 6.62
CA THR A 148 -7.85 3.25 7.00
C THR A 148 -9.03 4.13 7.39
N ARG A 149 -10.22 3.80 6.93
CA ARG A 149 -11.43 4.55 7.21
C ARG A 149 -11.69 4.62 8.71
N ALA A 150 -12.01 5.83 9.21
CA ALA A 150 -12.05 6.10 10.65
C ALA A 150 -13.09 5.27 11.41
N ASP A 151 -14.22 4.93 10.78
CA ASP A 151 -15.28 4.11 11.39
C ASP A 151 -14.96 2.60 11.39
N PHE A 152 -13.86 2.19 10.77
CA PHE A 152 -13.35 0.81 10.81
C PHE A 152 -12.29 0.60 11.89
N GLN A 153 -11.98 1.62 12.64
CA GLN A 153 -11.01 1.59 13.73
C GLN A 153 -11.51 2.45 14.89
N GLU A 154 -10.97 2.24 16.08
CA GLU A 154 -11.19 3.12 17.23
C GLU A 154 -10.74 4.56 16.92
N PRO A 155 -11.32 5.55 17.63
CA PRO A 155 -10.95 6.95 17.44
C PRO A 155 -9.44 7.17 17.52
N ASP A 156 -8.95 8.08 16.66
CA ASP A 156 -7.53 8.42 16.66
C ASP A 156 -7.11 8.94 18.05
N PRO A 157 -5.96 8.48 18.58
CA PRO A 157 -5.41 9.05 19.79
C PRO A 157 -4.93 10.49 19.54
N GLU A 158 -4.73 11.27 20.57
CA GLU A 158 -4.09 12.59 20.42
C GLU A 158 -2.69 12.47 19.80
N LYS A 159 -1.93 11.45 20.23
CA LYS A 159 -0.64 11.06 19.69
C LYS A 159 -0.62 9.56 19.45
N TYR A 160 -0.13 9.16 18.29
CA TYR A 160 0.13 7.76 17.99
C TYR A 160 1.54 7.38 18.43
N SER A 161 1.64 6.36 19.27
CA SER A 161 2.93 5.78 19.67
C SER A 161 3.20 4.52 18.85
N HIS A 162 4.21 4.58 17.98
CA HIS A 162 4.60 3.48 17.12
C HIS A 162 5.06 2.25 17.93
N TYR A 163 4.48 1.09 17.64
CA TYR A 163 4.91 -0.19 18.21
C TYR A 163 6.00 -0.83 17.30
N PRO A 164 7.13 -1.34 17.83
CA PRO A 164 7.49 -1.42 19.26
C PRO A 164 8.37 -0.27 19.77
N THR A 165 8.69 0.74 18.94
CA THR A 165 9.75 1.70 19.26
C THR A 165 9.34 2.83 20.19
N GLY A 166 8.03 3.07 20.36
CA GLY A 166 7.52 4.20 21.13
C GLY A 166 7.68 5.56 20.45
N GLN A 167 8.09 5.62 19.16
CA GLN A 167 8.18 6.89 18.45
C GLN A 167 6.80 7.55 18.39
N GLU A 168 6.70 8.79 18.84
CA GLU A 168 5.46 9.57 18.78
C GLU A 168 5.27 10.18 17.39
N LEU A 169 4.06 10.01 16.86
CA LEU A 169 3.59 10.55 15.58
C LEU A 169 2.23 11.25 15.79
N PRO A 170 1.75 12.07 14.83
CA PRO A 170 0.39 12.60 14.87
C PRO A 170 -0.65 11.48 15.01
N GLY A 171 -1.73 11.75 15.75
CA GLY A 171 -2.70 10.72 16.13
C GLY A 171 -3.35 9.98 14.95
N ASN A 172 -3.62 10.70 13.84
CA ASN A 172 -4.17 10.10 12.62
C ASN A 172 -3.25 9.07 11.94
N GLU A 173 -1.93 9.10 12.20
CA GLU A 173 -0.99 8.10 11.69
C GLU A 173 -1.25 6.69 12.29
N ALA A 174 -2.05 6.58 13.34
CA ALA A 174 -2.57 5.30 13.83
C ALA A 174 -3.38 4.52 12.77
N ARG A 175 -3.93 5.22 11.76
CA ARG A 175 -4.69 4.63 10.66
C ARG A 175 -3.90 4.49 9.36
N ASN A 176 -2.66 4.94 9.32
CA ASN A 176 -1.79 4.83 8.16
C ASN A 176 -1.02 3.51 8.19
N LEU A 177 -1.29 2.61 7.24
CA LEU A 177 -0.62 1.31 7.19
C LEU A 177 0.92 1.48 7.15
N ASN A 178 1.43 2.46 6.39
CA ASN A 178 2.87 2.75 6.26
C ASN A 178 3.45 3.55 7.46
N ARG A 179 2.82 3.41 8.64
CA ARG A 179 3.30 3.85 9.97
C ARG A 179 3.06 2.78 11.03
N ASN A 180 2.51 1.63 10.62
CA ASN A 180 2.06 0.61 11.56
C ASN A 180 2.85 -0.71 11.50
N TYR A 181 3.84 -0.86 10.60
CA TYR A 181 4.72 -2.02 10.63
C TYR A 181 5.67 -1.99 11.84
N PRO A 182 5.99 -3.13 12.47
CA PRO A 182 5.67 -4.51 12.09
C PRO A 182 4.24 -4.94 12.47
N GLY A 183 3.43 -4.07 13.01
CA GLY A 183 2.08 -4.39 13.46
C GLY A 183 2.03 -5.05 14.83
N LYS A 184 0.81 -5.32 15.31
CA LYS A 184 0.56 -5.91 16.62
C LYS A 184 -0.68 -6.80 16.54
N ALA A 185 -0.56 -8.06 16.98
CA ALA A 185 -1.64 -9.05 16.87
C ALA A 185 -2.91 -8.69 17.67
N ASP A 186 -2.74 -8.00 18.80
CA ASP A 186 -3.81 -7.50 19.68
C ASP A 186 -4.01 -5.97 19.56
N GLY A 187 -3.48 -5.36 18.51
CA GLY A 187 -3.52 -3.93 18.28
C GLY A 187 -4.80 -3.43 17.59
N THR A 188 -4.72 -2.19 17.10
CA THR A 188 -5.79 -1.59 16.30
C THR A 188 -6.02 -2.33 14.98
N THR A 189 -7.09 -2.00 14.26
CA THR A 189 -7.40 -2.61 12.95
C THR A 189 -6.23 -2.49 11.97
N THR A 190 -5.59 -1.30 11.89
CA THR A 190 -4.43 -1.08 10.99
C THR A 190 -3.18 -1.82 11.48
N GLN A 191 -2.96 -1.90 12.80
CA GLN A 191 -1.86 -2.71 13.34
C GLN A 191 -2.04 -4.21 13.09
N LYS A 192 -3.26 -4.72 13.16
CA LYS A 192 -3.60 -6.11 12.80
C LYS A 192 -3.37 -6.40 11.33
N LEU A 193 -3.69 -5.44 10.45
CA LEU A 193 -3.40 -5.54 9.02
C LEU A 193 -1.89 -5.60 8.76
N ALA A 194 -1.11 -4.68 9.34
CA ALA A 194 0.34 -4.70 9.24
C ALA A 194 0.92 -6.04 9.74
N TYR A 195 0.45 -6.52 10.90
CA TYR A 195 0.85 -7.81 11.46
C TYR A 195 0.54 -8.98 10.51
N ALA A 196 -0.64 -9.00 9.89
CA ALA A 196 -1.02 -10.04 8.93
C ALA A 196 -0.08 -10.07 7.71
N ILE A 197 0.36 -8.92 7.21
CA ILE A 197 1.34 -8.83 6.12
C ILE A 197 2.71 -9.34 6.57
N MET A 198 3.13 -9.06 7.82
CA MET A 198 4.38 -9.63 8.35
C MET A 198 4.31 -11.15 8.48
N GLU A 199 3.17 -11.71 8.88
CA GLU A 199 2.98 -13.17 8.93
C GLU A 199 2.96 -13.81 7.53
N LEU A 200 2.37 -13.14 6.52
CA LEU A 200 2.48 -13.55 5.12
C LEU A 200 3.96 -13.60 4.67
N ILE A 201 4.73 -12.53 4.91
CA ILE A 201 6.15 -12.44 4.56
C ILE A 201 6.92 -13.61 5.14
N LYS A 202 6.71 -13.88 6.42
CA LYS A 202 7.35 -14.96 7.15
C LYS A 202 6.95 -16.35 6.63
N ALA A 203 5.66 -16.57 6.42
CA ALA A 203 5.13 -17.88 6.01
C ALA A 203 5.51 -18.26 4.58
N GLU A 204 5.71 -17.29 3.71
CA GLU A 204 6.01 -17.48 2.29
C GLU A 204 7.49 -17.28 1.94
N ASP A 205 8.36 -17.12 2.94
CA ASP A 205 9.81 -16.91 2.79
C ASP A 205 10.13 -15.80 1.77
N VAL A 206 9.49 -14.64 1.93
CA VAL A 206 9.67 -13.49 1.03
C VAL A 206 11.07 -12.91 1.23
N THR A 207 11.83 -12.74 0.14
CA THR A 207 13.20 -12.20 0.16
C THR A 207 13.34 -10.87 -0.58
N ILE A 208 12.35 -10.48 -1.38
CA ILE A 208 12.31 -9.18 -2.08
C ILE A 208 10.93 -8.57 -1.85
N GLY A 209 10.87 -7.33 -1.41
CA GLY A 209 9.62 -6.59 -1.20
C GLY A 209 9.57 -5.31 -2.02
N MET A 210 8.45 -5.03 -2.69
CA MET A 210 8.20 -3.78 -3.39
C MET A 210 6.86 -3.19 -2.94
N ASP A 211 6.89 -1.96 -2.47
CA ASP A 211 5.68 -1.19 -2.14
C ASP A 211 5.54 -0.02 -3.13
N PHE A 212 4.43 0.01 -3.85
CA PHE A 212 4.16 1.04 -4.84
C PHE A 212 3.42 2.22 -4.20
N HIS A 213 4.05 3.37 -4.19
CA HIS A 213 3.54 4.62 -3.63
C HIS A 213 3.48 5.76 -4.62
N GLU A 214 2.83 6.83 -4.20
CA GLU A 214 2.77 8.09 -4.92
C GLU A 214 2.97 9.28 -3.97
N ALA A 215 3.68 10.29 -4.46
CA ALA A 215 4.00 11.51 -3.74
C ALA A 215 3.31 12.74 -4.36
N ASP A 216 3.33 13.84 -3.62
CA ASP A 216 2.88 15.14 -4.11
C ASP A 216 3.68 15.56 -5.35
N PRO A 217 3.03 16.11 -6.40
CA PRO A 217 3.69 16.59 -7.62
C PRO A 217 4.73 17.66 -7.31
N GLY A 218 5.94 17.49 -7.83
CA GLY A 218 7.05 18.40 -7.56
C GLY A 218 7.64 18.31 -6.16
N GLY A 219 7.09 17.45 -5.32
CA GLY A 219 7.61 17.18 -3.97
C GLY A 219 8.95 16.45 -3.98
N ARG A 220 9.61 16.43 -2.83
CA ARG A 220 10.91 15.77 -2.66
C ARG A 220 10.86 14.27 -3.00
N LEU A 221 9.78 13.60 -2.65
CA LEU A 221 9.62 12.16 -2.83
C LEU A 221 9.25 11.75 -4.26
N GLU A 222 8.78 12.68 -5.09
CA GLU A 222 8.34 12.35 -6.45
C GLU A 222 9.49 11.73 -7.28
N TRP A 223 9.23 10.60 -7.92
CA TRP A 223 10.19 9.80 -8.71
C TRP A 223 11.40 9.33 -7.90
N MET A 224 11.16 8.94 -6.64
CA MET A 224 12.19 8.48 -5.72
C MET A 224 12.09 6.98 -5.50
N LEU A 225 13.23 6.29 -5.54
CA LEU A 225 13.37 4.94 -5.01
C LEU A 225 13.86 5.01 -3.56
N VAL A 226 13.18 4.34 -2.66
CA VAL A 226 13.54 4.25 -1.24
C VAL A 226 13.89 2.81 -0.89
N THR A 227 14.94 2.61 -0.09
CA THR A 227 15.42 1.29 0.30
C THR A 227 15.69 1.21 1.80
N ASN A 228 15.80 0.00 2.34
CA ASN A 228 16.47 -0.17 3.62
C ASN A 228 17.98 0.14 3.44
N PRO A 229 18.68 0.71 4.44
CA PRO A 229 20.11 0.99 4.34
C PRO A 229 20.97 -0.21 3.91
N LYS A 230 20.57 -1.44 4.28
CA LYS A 230 21.32 -2.66 3.94
C LYS A 230 21.36 -3.00 2.45
N ASN A 231 20.36 -2.54 1.67
CA ASN A 231 20.27 -2.83 0.24
C ASN A 231 20.39 -1.59 -0.67
N ILE A 232 21.04 -0.52 -0.16
CA ILE A 232 21.25 0.75 -0.90
C ILE A 232 22.02 0.54 -2.22
N GLN A 233 22.98 -0.37 -2.24
CA GLN A 233 23.79 -0.65 -3.44
C GLN A 233 22.94 -1.30 -4.54
N ILE A 234 22.02 -2.19 -4.17
CA ILE A 234 21.10 -2.83 -5.12
C ILE A 234 20.12 -1.78 -5.65
N GLY A 235 19.63 -0.89 -4.79
CA GLY A 235 18.79 0.24 -5.20
C GLY A 235 19.48 1.17 -6.19
N ALA A 236 20.78 1.49 -5.97
CA ALA A 236 21.55 2.30 -6.89
C ALA A 236 21.71 1.63 -8.26
N MET A 237 21.98 0.32 -8.29
CA MET A 237 22.04 -0.43 -9.54
C MET A 237 20.68 -0.50 -10.25
N ALA A 238 19.59 -0.66 -9.50
CA ALA A 238 18.24 -0.63 -10.05
C ALA A 238 17.91 0.70 -10.73
N MET A 239 18.37 1.84 -10.18
CA MET A 239 18.20 3.15 -10.85
C MET A 239 18.95 3.20 -12.18
N VAL A 240 20.17 2.66 -12.25
CA VAL A 240 20.95 2.56 -13.49
C VAL A 240 20.21 1.71 -14.53
N TYR A 241 19.72 0.53 -14.14
CA TYR A 241 18.94 -0.33 -15.05
C TYR A 241 17.62 0.32 -15.47
N MET A 242 16.94 1.02 -14.58
CA MET A 242 15.73 1.78 -14.95
C MET A 242 16.02 2.77 -16.07
N GLU A 243 17.07 3.57 -15.95
CA GLU A 243 17.46 4.54 -16.96
C GLU A 243 17.91 3.87 -18.26
N MET A 244 18.76 2.84 -18.19
CA MET A 244 19.26 2.10 -19.35
C MET A 244 18.11 1.44 -20.14
N ASN A 245 17.15 0.83 -19.45
CA ASN A 245 16.09 0.04 -20.08
C ASN A 245 14.93 0.89 -20.59
N THR A 246 14.73 2.10 -20.05
CA THR A 246 13.54 2.91 -20.33
C THR A 246 13.84 4.32 -20.83
N GLY A 247 15.04 4.83 -20.58
CA GLY A 247 15.38 6.24 -20.75
C GLY A 247 14.79 7.18 -19.71
N PHE A 248 14.13 6.63 -18.66
CA PHE A 248 13.56 7.42 -17.57
C PHE A 248 14.48 7.41 -16.35
N THR A 249 14.88 8.59 -15.91
CA THR A 249 15.76 8.77 -14.76
C THR A 249 14.94 9.01 -13.50
N LEU A 250 15.09 8.15 -12.50
CA LEU A 250 14.60 8.41 -11.15
C LEU A 250 15.40 9.56 -10.51
N LYS A 251 14.75 10.46 -9.78
CA LYS A 251 15.41 11.66 -9.25
C LYS A 251 16.43 11.35 -8.17
N THR A 252 16.08 10.47 -7.25
CA THR A 252 16.92 10.17 -6.09
C THR A 252 16.75 8.74 -5.62
N LEU A 253 17.78 8.27 -4.90
CA LEU A 253 17.75 7.09 -4.07
C LEU A 253 17.95 7.55 -2.62
N GLU A 254 17.04 7.18 -1.73
CA GLU A 254 17.22 7.42 -0.30
C GLU A 254 17.23 6.11 0.49
N PRO A 255 18.12 5.99 1.49
CA PRO A 255 17.91 5.03 2.57
C PRO A 255 16.71 5.47 3.39
N SER A 256 16.03 4.53 4.04
CA SER A 256 14.90 4.87 4.88
C SER A 256 15.27 5.87 5.97
N SER A 257 14.36 6.83 6.19
CA SER A 257 14.50 7.83 7.25
C SER A 257 14.38 7.23 8.66
N ASP A 258 14.54 8.06 9.69
CA ASP A 258 14.34 7.67 11.09
C ASP A 258 12.86 7.51 11.47
N VAL A 259 11.92 7.81 10.57
CA VAL A 259 10.48 7.55 10.78
C VAL A 259 10.24 6.06 10.79
N ARG A 260 9.54 5.60 11.82
CA ARG A 260 9.24 4.18 12.03
C ARG A 260 7.88 3.79 11.43
N GLY A 261 7.68 2.49 11.29
CA GLY A 261 6.44 1.91 10.78
C GLY A 261 6.33 1.86 9.26
N LEU A 262 7.41 2.18 8.53
CA LEU A 262 7.48 2.17 7.06
C LEU A 262 7.79 0.75 6.55
N THR A 263 7.19 0.34 5.43
CA THR A 263 7.46 -0.96 4.79
C THR A 263 8.94 -1.20 4.56
N HIS A 264 9.60 -0.32 3.82
CA HIS A 264 11.02 -0.44 3.47
C HIS A 264 11.97 -0.36 4.68
N ARG A 265 11.50 0.18 5.82
CA ARG A 265 12.28 0.21 7.06
C ARG A 265 12.04 -1.05 7.88
N GLU A 266 10.81 -1.28 8.30
CA GLU A 266 10.50 -2.35 9.26
C GLU A 266 10.70 -3.74 8.66
N TRP A 267 10.34 -3.95 7.39
CA TRP A 267 10.58 -5.24 6.75
C TRP A 267 12.05 -5.60 6.70
N GLY A 268 12.90 -4.63 6.34
CA GLY A 268 14.35 -4.85 6.26
C GLY A 268 15.03 -4.99 7.63
N ASP A 269 14.55 -4.27 8.63
CA ASP A 269 15.07 -4.36 10.00
C ASP A 269 14.62 -5.65 10.69
N TYR A 270 13.38 -6.11 10.39
CA TYR A 270 12.78 -7.28 11.02
C TYR A 270 13.21 -8.60 10.37
N PHE A 271 13.27 -8.64 9.03
CA PHE A 271 13.66 -9.82 8.26
C PHE A 271 15.04 -9.63 7.65
N LYS A 272 16.02 -10.39 8.15
CA LYS A 272 17.43 -10.25 7.76
C LYS A 272 17.65 -10.47 6.26
N ASP A 273 16.94 -11.42 5.67
CA ASP A 273 17.11 -11.86 4.29
C ASP A 273 16.18 -11.17 3.30
N LEU A 274 15.25 -10.34 3.77
CA LEU A 274 14.33 -9.57 2.94
C LEU A 274 14.92 -8.21 2.55
N ASN A 275 15.04 -7.93 1.27
CA ASN A 275 15.38 -6.62 0.71
C ASN A 275 14.11 -5.86 0.33
N PRO A 276 13.69 -4.87 1.09
CA PRO A 276 12.51 -4.07 0.76
C PRO A 276 12.88 -2.82 -0.03
N TYR A 277 11.99 -2.47 -0.95
CA TYR A 277 12.03 -1.27 -1.80
C TYR A 277 10.67 -0.58 -1.79
N LEU A 278 10.68 0.73 -1.99
CA LEU A 278 9.50 1.53 -2.16
C LEU A 278 9.75 2.53 -3.30
N ILE A 279 8.84 2.61 -4.26
CA ILE A 279 8.90 3.60 -5.34
C ILE A 279 7.80 4.64 -5.15
N GLU A 280 8.16 5.90 -5.24
CA GLU A 280 7.26 7.05 -5.21
C GLU A 280 7.11 7.63 -6.61
N THR A 281 5.90 7.66 -7.13
CA THR A 281 5.58 8.36 -8.39
C THR A 281 4.77 9.64 -8.12
N GLY A 282 4.67 10.57 -9.07
CA GLY A 282 3.97 11.84 -8.84
C GLY A 282 2.45 11.73 -9.06
N ASN A 283 1.62 11.97 -8.03
CA ASN A 283 0.16 11.91 -8.14
C ASN A 283 -0.48 13.31 -8.18
N PRO A 284 -1.07 13.74 -9.31
CA PRO A 284 -1.74 15.04 -9.42
C PRO A 284 -2.85 15.26 -8.38
N GLY A 285 -3.51 14.19 -7.92
CA GLY A 285 -4.58 14.23 -6.92
C GLY A 285 -4.11 14.48 -5.49
N MET A 286 -2.80 14.58 -5.23
CA MET A 286 -2.24 14.78 -3.88
C MET A 286 -1.71 16.19 -3.63
N GLY A 287 -1.37 16.95 -4.66
CA GLY A 287 -0.79 18.28 -4.53
C GLY A 287 -1.79 19.39 -4.22
N SER A 288 -1.31 20.64 -4.25
CA SER A 288 -2.11 21.85 -4.00
C SER A 288 -3.30 22.01 -4.96
N ASN A 289 -3.25 21.41 -6.13
CA ASN A 289 -4.30 21.46 -7.16
C ASN A 289 -5.21 20.23 -7.15
N SER A 290 -5.19 19.42 -6.10
CA SER A 290 -5.93 18.15 -5.98
C SER A 290 -7.43 18.28 -6.23
N MET A 291 -8.04 19.43 -5.92
CA MET A 291 -9.46 19.70 -6.15
C MET A 291 -9.87 19.74 -7.63
N THR A 292 -8.94 20.02 -8.54
CA THR A 292 -9.18 20.12 -9.99
C THR A 292 -8.31 19.17 -10.82
N ALA A 293 -7.57 18.29 -10.16
CA ALA A 293 -6.63 17.42 -10.83
C ALA A 293 -7.32 16.34 -11.69
N ASP A 294 -6.77 16.08 -12.86
CA ASP A 294 -7.06 14.87 -13.62
C ASP A 294 -5.98 13.83 -13.31
N VAL A 295 -6.31 12.88 -12.44
CA VAL A 295 -5.36 11.83 -12.03
C VAL A 295 -5.11 10.76 -13.09
N VAL A 296 -5.81 10.82 -14.22
CA VAL A 296 -5.63 9.89 -15.34
C VAL A 296 -4.83 10.52 -16.47
N ASN A 297 -5.21 11.75 -16.87
CA ASN A 297 -4.70 12.39 -18.09
C ASN A 297 -3.87 13.65 -17.81
N ASP A 298 -3.36 13.84 -16.59
CA ASP A 298 -2.44 14.96 -16.32
C ASP A 298 -1.30 15.00 -17.34
N ALA A 299 -1.05 16.20 -17.91
CA ALA A 299 -0.12 16.35 -19.02
C ALA A 299 1.34 16.00 -18.68
N SER A 300 1.72 16.19 -17.42
CA SER A 300 3.09 15.94 -16.92
C SER A 300 3.24 14.58 -16.25
N ARG A 301 2.15 14.05 -15.71
CA ARG A 301 2.11 12.85 -14.88
C ARG A 301 0.92 11.95 -15.24
N PRO A 302 0.73 11.61 -16.53
CA PRO A 302 -0.39 10.73 -16.90
C PRO A 302 -0.28 9.39 -16.17
N LEU A 303 -1.41 8.78 -15.83
CA LEU A 303 -1.46 7.52 -15.10
C LEU A 303 -0.62 6.44 -15.78
N GLY A 304 -0.62 6.38 -17.11
CA GLY A 304 0.17 5.43 -17.87
C GLY A 304 1.68 5.56 -17.62
N LEU A 305 2.21 6.78 -17.53
CA LEU A 305 3.62 7.02 -17.20
C LEU A 305 3.94 6.56 -15.76
N ARG A 306 3.10 6.91 -14.79
CA ARG A 306 3.31 6.54 -13.38
C ARG A 306 3.32 5.03 -13.20
N VAL A 307 2.39 4.32 -13.82
CA VAL A 307 2.34 2.85 -13.84
C VAL A 307 3.56 2.25 -14.55
N ALA A 308 3.99 2.85 -15.68
CA ALA A 308 5.19 2.43 -16.39
C ALA A 308 6.43 2.55 -15.50
N VAL A 309 6.59 3.67 -14.77
CA VAL A 309 7.69 3.87 -13.82
C VAL A 309 7.64 2.83 -12.71
N ALA A 310 6.50 2.61 -12.07
CA ALA A 310 6.36 1.63 -10.98
C ALA A 310 6.75 0.22 -11.43
N LEU A 311 6.21 -0.26 -12.55
CA LEU A 311 6.48 -1.60 -13.08
C LEU A 311 7.94 -1.78 -13.51
N ASN A 312 8.51 -0.79 -14.22
CA ASN A 312 9.88 -0.93 -14.69
C ASN A 312 10.91 -0.75 -13.56
N THR A 313 10.58 -0.01 -12.50
CA THR A 313 11.40 0.00 -11.27
C THR A 313 11.41 -1.39 -10.61
N LEU A 314 10.27 -2.09 -10.53
CA LEU A 314 10.24 -3.47 -10.04
C LEU A 314 11.13 -4.39 -10.89
N LEU A 315 11.03 -4.30 -12.21
CA LEU A 315 11.85 -5.12 -13.12
C LEU A 315 13.35 -4.80 -12.98
N ALA A 316 13.70 -3.53 -12.84
CA ALA A 316 15.07 -3.07 -12.61
C ALA A 316 15.62 -3.56 -11.26
N VAL A 317 14.77 -3.57 -10.21
CA VAL A 317 15.14 -4.19 -8.92
C VAL A 317 15.41 -5.68 -9.08
N PHE A 318 14.57 -6.43 -9.80
CA PHE A 318 14.82 -7.86 -10.03
C PHE A 318 16.12 -8.10 -10.82
N GLU A 319 16.45 -7.23 -11.77
CA GLU A 319 17.70 -7.28 -12.50
C GLU A 319 18.89 -7.04 -11.58
N ALA A 320 18.85 -5.99 -10.75
CA ALA A 320 19.89 -5.65 -9.80
C ALA A 320 20.08 -6.72 -8.70
N GLU A 321 19.00 -7.29 -8.18
CA GLU A 321 19.05 -8.41 -7.21
C GLU A 321 19.74 -9.64 -7.83
N ARG A 322 19.39 -9.99 -9.07
CA ARG A 322 20.00 -11.10 -9.77
C ARG A 322 21.50 -10.90 -9.96
N ASP A 323 21.91 -9.71 -10.36
CA ASP A 323 23.32 -9.43 -10.66
C ASP A 323 24.18 -9.31 -9.40
N LEU A 324 23.64 -8.75 -8.31
CA LEU A 324 24.41 -8.52 -7.08
C LEU A 324 24.23 -9.63 -6.03
N ARG A 325 23.14 -10.38 -6.08
CA ARG A 325 22.86 -11.47 -5.11
C ARG A 325 22.76 -12.86 -5.76
N GLY A 326 22.81 -12.93 -7.06
CA GLY A 326 22.84 -14.18 -7.83
C GLY A 326 21.48 -14.71 -8.23
N ASP A 327 20.37 -14.20 -7.68
CA ASP A 327 19.03 -14.67 -8.05
C ASP A 327 17.92 -13.64 -7.80
N ALA A 328 16.88 -13.70 -8.66
CA ALA A 328 15.63 -12.94 -8.51
C ALA A 328 14.49 -13.63 -9.27
N PRO A 329 13.23 -13.34 -8.97
CA PRO A 329 12.12 -13.78 -9.81
C PRO A 329 12.26 -13.23 -11.23
N ALA A 330 11.74 -13.97 -12.22
CA ALA A 330 11.65 -13.51 -13.59
C ALA A 330 10.17 -13.31 -13.98
N LEU A 331 9.81 -12.06 -14.28
CA LEU A 331 8.45 -11.63 -14.64
C LEU A 331 8.42 -11.15 -16.09
N THR A 332 7.46 -11.64 -16.86
CA THR A 332 7.24 -11.30 -18.27
C THR A 332 5.76 -11.04 -18.54
N GLY A 333 5.40 -10.70 -19.80
CA GLY A 333 4.00 -10.51 -20.22
C GLY A 333 3.43 -9.13 -19.90
N LEU A 334 4.19 -8.25 -19.25
CA LEU A 334 3.78 -6.87 -18.97
C LEU A 334 3.96 -5.99 -20.23
N PRO A 335 3.11 -4.95 -20.40
CA PRO A 335 3.34 -3.94 -21.42
C PRO A 335 4.67 -3.22 -21.19
N SER A 336 5.33 -2.83 -22.28
CA SER A 336 6.58 -2.08 -22.18
C SER A 336 6.37 -0.67 -21.61
N PHE A 337 7.45 -0.06 -21.11
CA PHE A 337 7.45 1.33 -20.64
C PHE A 337 6.82 2.28 -21.67
N SER A 338 7.25 2.18 -22.92
CA SER A 338 6.77 3.08 -23.99
C SER A 338 5.30 2.83 -24.37
N GLN A 339 4.82 1.59 -24.28
CA GLN A 339 3.41 1.30 -24.51
C GLN A 339 2.54 1.95 -23.43
N LEU A 340 2.83 1.70 -22.15
CA LEU A 340 2.07 2.27 -21.04
C LEU A 340 2.10 3.79 -21.04
N SER A 341 3.27 4.42 -21.27
CA SER A 341 3.42 5.88 -21.26
C SER A 341 2.66 6.57 -22.39
N ARG A 342 2.52 5.92 -23.55
CA ARG A 342 1.87 6.52 -24.73
C ARG A 342 0.41 6.15 -24.89
N GLU A 343 0.03 4.91 -24.57
CA GLU A 343 -1.29 4.37 -24.87
C GLU A 343 -2.21 4.36 -23.63
N GLY A 344 -1.62 4.56 -22.44
CA GLY A 344 -2.33 4.53 -21.16
C GLY A 344 -2.63 3.13 -20.67
N VAL A 345 -2.95 3.03 -19.37
CA VAL A 345 -3.15 1.77 -18.66
C VAL A 345 -4.35 0.99 -19.18
N GLY A 346 -5.45 1.69 -19.49
CA GLY A 346 -6.71 1.07 -19.90
C GLY A 346 -6.58 0.11 -21.08
N LYS A 347 -5.69 0.39 -22.04
CA LYS A 347 -5.45 -0.48 -23.20
C LYS A 347 -4.95 -1.88 -22.85
N PHE A 348 -4.33 -2.03 -21.69
CA PHE A 348 -3.66 -3.26 -21.26
C PHE A 348 -4.41 -3.99 -20.14
N LEU A 349 -5.46 -3.42 -19.58
CA LEU A 349 -6.36 -4.13 -18.65
C LEU A 349 -7.24 -5.16 -19.40
N ARG A 350 -7.72 -6.18 -18.67
CA ARG A 350 -8.59 -7.24 -19.23
C ARG A 350 -10.03 -6.81 -19.27
#